data_bfb4f6bda31bbb44443a919ead925097
#
_entry.id   bfb4f6bda31bbb44443a919ead925097
#
_cell.length_a   1.000
_cell.length_b   1.000
_cell.length_c   1.000
_cell.angle_alpha   90.00
_cell.angle_beta   90.00
_cell.angle_gamma   90.00
#
_symmetry.space_group_name_H-M   'P 1'
#
loop_
_entity.id
_entity.type
_entity.pdbx_description
1 polymer ?
#
loop_
_entity_poly.entity_id
_entity_poly.type
_entity_poly.pdbx_seq_one_letter_code
_entity_poly.pdbx_strand_id
1 'polypeptide(L)'
;MTPSVYSRYPKNIEKHPGKYKAEDWANFLHHYSLPLFKDNISNDVFKLWNEFALGAIIATKMKILPMDIDDAETSFAAFHHYYTKVYQQKRDRLAACTYTVHALSHVAQCIRWWGPLCNVWQFASERFCGLVVSRCKSRVAAAANIHEMLKLRAALQAVARTVNSGISLRNKGHSDNQRHASLSHRE
;
A
#
# COMPACT_ATOMS: atom_id res chain seq x y z
N MET A 1 -16.61 15.61 9.10
CA MET A 1 -16.88 14.28 8.47
C MET A 1 -15.76 13.98 7.52
N THR A 2 -14.99 12.90 7.76
CA THR A 2 -13.99 12.43 6.80
C THR A 2 -14.72 11.79 5.62
N PRO A 3 -14.39 12.15 4.37
CA PRO A 3 -14.99 11.50 3.21
C PRO A 3 -14.73 9.99 3.23
N SER A 4 -15.71 9.19 2.84
CA SER A 4 -15.64 7.72 2.79
C SER A 4 -14.49 7.18 1.90
N VAL A 5 -13.92 8.04 1.07
CA VAL A 5 -12.76 7.77 0.19
C VAL A 5 -11.47 7.50 1.01
N TYR A 6 -11.37 8.01 2.24
CA TYR A 6 -10.16 7.88 3.08
C TYR A 6 -10.24 6.74 4.10
N SER A 7 -11.05 5.72 3.83
CA SER A 7 -11.19 4.55 4.71
C SER A 7 -11.78 4.85 6.11
N ARG A 8 -11.43 4.03 7.09
CA ARG A 8 -12.01 4.14 8.44
C ARG A 8 -11.50 5.37 9.18
N TYR A 9 -12.35 5.93 10.04
CA TYR A 9 -11.95 7.00 10.96
C TYR A 9 -10.73 6.56 11.80
N PRO A 10 -9.69 7.41 11.92
CA PRO A 10 -8.51 7.06 12.70
C PRO A 10 -8.89 6.78 14.17
N LYS A 11 -8.45 5.65 14.67
CA LYS A 11 -8.63 5.29 16.09
C LYS A 11 -7.72 6.17 16.94
N ASN A 12 -8.06 6.31 18.22
CA ASN A 12 -7.17 6.96 19.18
C ASN A 12 -5.90 6.11 19.35
N ILE A 13 -4.76 6.63 18.89
CA ILE A 13 -3.45 5.94 18.94
C ILE A 13 -3.01 5.69 20.38
N GLU A 14 -3.22 6.67 21.28
CA GLU A 14 -2.83 6.58 22.68
C GLU A 14 -3.54 5.44 23.40
N LYS A 15 -4.88 5.33 23.18
CA LYS A 15 -5.70 4.31 23.86
C LYS A 15 -5.57 2.92 23.24
N HIS A 16 -5.25 2.84 21.95
CA HIS A 16 -5.31 1.58 21.19
C HIS A 16 -4.17 1.39 20.18
N PRO A 17 -2.88 1.56 20.56
CA PRO A 17 -1.76 1.46 19.62
C PRO A 17 -1.69 0.07 18.96
N GLY A 18 -1.93 -1.01 19.72
CA GLY A 18 -1.90 -2.38 19.20
C GLY A 18 -3.09 -2.79 18.34
N LYS A 19 -4.11 -1.93 18.17
CA LYS A 19 -5.27 -2.19 17.31
C LYS A 19 -5.13 -1.55 15.92
N TYR A 20 -4.05 -0.84 15.67
CA TYR A 20 -3.72 -0.30 14.35
C TYR A 20 -3.24 -1.42 13.44
N LYS A 21 -3.89 -1.55 12.31
CA LYS A 21 -3.45 -2.43 11.22
C LYS A 21 -2.47 -1.67 10.33
N ALA A 22 -1.74 -2.37 9.48
CA ALA A 22 -0.82 -1.76 8.51
C ALA A 22 -1.50 -0.70 7.63
N GLU A 23 -2.75 -0.94 7.21
CA GLU A 23 -3.56 0.03 6.48
C GLU A 23 -3.89 1.29 7.30
N ASP A 24 -4.18 1.15 8.59
CA ASP A 24 -4.45 2.29 9.49
C ASP A 24 -3.18 3.15 9.64
N TRP A 25 -1.99 2.52 9.75
CA TRP A 25 -0.70 3.20 9.79
C TRP A 25 -0.34 3.89 8.47
N ALA A 26 -0.60 3.24 7.33
CA ALA A 26 -0.40 3.84 6.01
C ALA A 26 -1.28 5.10 5.84
N ASN A 27 -2.56 5.02 6.18
CA ASN A 27 -3.48 6.15 6.12
C ASN A 27 -3.06 7.28 7.09
N PHE A 28 -2.61 6.93 8.29
CA PHE A 28 -2.08 7.91 9.23
C PHE A 28 -0.87 8.65 8.65
N LEU A 29 0.07 7.91 8.09
CA LEU A 29 1.27 8.48 7.48
C LEU A 29 0.94 9.40 6.30
N HIS A 30 0.11 8.94 5.36
CA HIS A 30 -0.17 9.65 4.12
C HIS A 30 -1.07 10.88 4.29
N HIS A 31 -1.99 10.85 5.27
CA HIS A 31 -3.07 11.85 5.30
C HIS A 31 -3.13 12.67 6.59
N TYR A 32 -2.72 12.09 7.72
CA TYR A 32 -2.97 12.72 9.01
C TYR A 32 -1.72 13.20 9.73
N SER A 33 -0.59 12.51 9.56
CA SER A 33 0.59 12.72 10.41
C SER A 33 1.21 14.10 10.25
N LEU A 34 1.42 14.57 9.03
CA LEU A 34 2.07 15.85 8.77
C LEU A 34 1.25 17.04 9.28
N PRO A 35 -0.05 17.20 8.92
CA PRO A 35 -0.84 18.30 9.46
C PRO A 35 -1.04 18.22 10.97
N LEU A 36 -1.14 17.00 11.53
CA LEU A 36 -1.31 16.84 12.98
C LEU A 36 -0.05 17.24 13.77
N PHE A 37 1.13 16.92 13.25
CA PHE A 37 2.37 17.12 13.98
C PHE A 37 2.95 18.53 13.81
N LYS A 38 2.64 19.22 12.71
CA LYS A 38 3.24 20.51 12.36
C LYS A 38 3.27 21.53 13.51
N ASP A 39 2.15 21.67 14.22
CA ASP A 39 2.00 22.68 15.27
C ASP A 39 1.95 22.09 16.69
N ASN A 40 2.05 20.75 16.81
CA ASN A 40 1.87 20.02 18.07
C ASN A 40 3.15 19.40 18.64
N ILE A 41 4.25 19.40 17.89
CA ILE A 41 5.55 18.87 18.33
C ILE A 41 6.67 19.88 18.07
N SER A 42 7.83 19.69 18.70
CA SER A 42 8.98 20.57 18.46
C SER A 42 9.43 20.52 16.99
N ASN A 43 9.94 21.64 16.48
CA ASN A 43 10.41 21.76 15.11
C ASN A 43 11.45 20.69 14.71
N ASP A 44 12.33 20.31 15.64
CA ASP A 44 13.37 19.31 15.35
C ASP A 44 12.77 17.91 15.19
N VAL A 45 11.79 17.56 16.04
CA VAL A 45 11.06 16.29 15.91
C VAL A 45 10.16 16.30 14.67
N PHE A 46 9.55 17.45 14.35
CA PHE A 46 8.75 17.59 13.13
C PHE A 46 9.60 17.41 11.87
N LYS A 47 10.79 18.00 11.80
CA LYS A 47 11.72 17.79 10.68
C LYS A 47 12.08 16.30 10.52
N LEU A 48 12.42 15.65 11.63
CA LEU A 48 12.70 14.20 11.65
C LEU A 48 11.54 13.39 11.08
N TRP A 49 10.32 13.66 11.55
CA TRP A 49 9.12 12.97 11.07
C TRP A 49 8.84 13.26 9.61
N ASN A 50 9.03 14.52 9.17
CA ASN A 50 8.81 14.91 7.77
C ASN A 50 9.71 14.12 6.81
N GLU A 51 11.00 13.99 7.12
CA GLU A 51 11.94 13.20 6.30
C GLU A 51 11.49 11.73 6.22
N PHE A 52 11.13 11.13 7.36
CA PHE A 52 10.60 9.77 7.37
C PHE A 52 9.32 9.64 6.53
N ALA A 53 8.38 10.56 6.71
CA ALA A 53 7.09 10.53 6.00
C ALA A 53 7.27 10.69 4.49
N LEU A 54 8.12 11.63 4.05
CA LEU A 54 8.43 11.83 2.63
C LEU A 54 9.05 10.57 2.01
N GLY A 55 10.09 10.02 2.63
CA GLY A 55 10.72 8.79 2.16
C GLY A 55 9.72 7.63 2.06
N ALA A 56 8.86 7.44 3.08
CA ALA A 56 7.90 6.36 3.10
C ALA A 56 6.76 6.56 2.07
N ILE A 57 6.27 7.80 1.88
CA ILE A 57 5.28 8.13 0.86
C ILE A 57 5.82 7.82 -0.54
N ILE A 58 7.06 8.23 -0.82
CA ILE A 58 7.71 7.96 -2.10
C ILE A 58 7.90 6.44 -2.29
N ALA A 59 8.45 5.75 -1.30
CA ALA A 59 8.73 4.33 -1.37
C ALA A 59 7.47 3.46 -1.56
N THR A 60 6.30 3.93 -1.13
CA THR A 60 5.03 3.21 -1.26
C THR A 60 4.24 3.54 -2.54
N LYS A 61 4.78 4.36 -3.44
CA LYS A 61 4.17 4.63 -4.75
C LYS A 61 4.02 3.34 -5.56
N MET A 62 2.91 3.21 -6.27
CA MET A 62 2.67 2.08 -7.20
C MET A 62 3.50 2.18 -8.48
N LYS A 63 3.84 3.41 -8.87
CA LYS A 63 4.76 3.71 -9.98
C LYS A 63 5.85 4.61 -9.43
N ILE A 64 7.10 4.21 -9.60
CA ILE A 64 8.25 4.91 -9.06
C ILE A 64 9.23 5.22 -10.19
N LEU A 65 9.71 6.44 -10.24
CA LEU A 65 10.71 6.90 -11.19
C LEU A 65 12.11 6.79 -10.57
N PRO A 66 13.19 6.74 -11.35
CA PRO A 66 14.56 6.73 -10.83
C PRO A 66 14.83 7.87 -9.84
N MET A 67 14.40 9.09 -10.18
CA MET A 67 14.52 10.26 -9.29
C MET A 67 13.76 10.10 -7.96
N ASP A 68 12.58 9.46 -7.97
CA ASP A 68 11.84 9.16 -6.74
C ASP A 68 12.66 8.27 -5.79
N ILE A 69 13.45 7.34 -6.34
CA ILE A 69 14.29 6.43 -5.53
C ILE A 69 15.41 7.22 -4.84
N ASP A 70 16.04 8.15 -5.56
CA ASP A 70 17.12 8.99 -5.03
C ASP A 70 16.58 9.97 -3.99
N ASP A 71 15.38 10.52 -4.20
CA ASP A 71 14.68 11.36 -3.22
C ASP A 71 14.34 10.56 -1.94
N ALA A 72 13.83 9.34 -2.08
CA ALA A 72 13.55 8.46 -0.95
C ALA A 72 14.81 8.10 -0.17
N GLU A 73 15.91 7.79 -0.88
CA GLU A 73 17.21 7.52 -0.26
C GLU A 73 17.72 8.70 0.56
N THR A 74 17.64 9.90 -0.02
CA THR A 74 18.04 11.14 0.64
C THR A 74 17.21 11.39 1.90
N SER A 75 15.90 11.25 1.81
CA SER A 75 14.98 11.42 2.93
C SER A 75 15.23 10.40 4.05
N PHE A 76 15.41 9.13 3.72
CA PHE A 76 15.72 8.11 4.74
C PHE A 76 17.12 8.30 5.35
N ALA A 77 18.11 8.74 4.58
CA ALA A 77 19.43 9.07 5.10
C ALA A 77 19.38 10.25 6.08
N ALA A 78 18.64 11.31 5.73
CA ALA A 78 18.40 12.45 6.60
C ALA A 78 17.68 12.04 7.89
N PHE A 79 16.60 11.24 7.77
CA PHE A 79 15.90 10.68 8.92
C PHE A 79 16.85 9.88 9.82
N HIS A 80 17.62 8.95 9.26
CA HIS A 80 18.53 8.12 10.02
C HIS A 80 19.60 8.93 10.74
N HIS A 81 20.16 9.95 10.08
CA HIS A 81 21.13 10.86 10.69
C HIS A 81 20.55 11.62 11.90
N TYR A 82 19.37 12.21 11.76
CA TYR A 82 18.68 12.89 12.87
C TYR A 82 18.29 11.93 13.98
N TYR A 83 17.75 10.77 13.62
CA TYR A 83 17.31 9.76 14.59
C TYR A 83 18.48 9.28 15.46
N THR A 84 19.60 8.94 14.86
CA THR A 84 20.80 8.52 15.58
C THR A 84 21.34 9.61 16.49
N LYS A 85 21.39 10.84 16.00
CA LYS A 85 21.80 12.00 16.81
C LYS A 85 20.93 12.19 18.05
N VAL A 86 19.62 12.00 17.95
CA VAL A 86 18.68 12.18 19.07
C VAL A 86 18.69 11.01 20.06
N TYR A 87 18.80 9.78 19.55
CA TYR A 87 18.60 8.57 20.36
C TYR A 87 19.88 7.87 20.77
N GLN A 88 20.96 7.93 19.99
CA GLN A 88 22.23 7.26 20.37
C GLN A 88 23.02 8.01 21.46
N GLN A 89 22.77 9.29 21.65
CA GLN A 89 23.53 10.09 22.63
C GLN A 89 23.22 9.71 24.10
N LYS A 90 22.13 9.02 24.36
CA LYS A 90 21.72 8.61 25.71
C LYS A 90 21.57 7.12 25.80
N ARG A 91 22.30 6.50 26.72
CA ARG A 91 22.34 5.04 26.91
C ARG A 91 20.96 4.43 27.19
N ASP A 92 20.09 5.15 27.89
CA ASP A 92 18.71 4.79 28.18
C ASP A 92 17.80 4.77 26.94
N ARG A 93 18.21 5.45 25.86
CA ARG A 93 17.44 5.53 24.59
C ARG A 93 17.93 4.59 23.50
N LEU A 94 19.02 3.86 23.72
CA LEU A 94 19.56 2.93 22.71
C LEU A 94 18.57 1.86 22.28
N ALA A 95 17.63 1.46 23.15
CA ALA A 95 16.58 0.52 22.82
C ALA A 95 15.65 1.00 21.67
N ALA A 96 15.61 2.32 21.40
CA ALA A 96 14.86 2.88 20.28
C ALA A 96 15.57 2.68 18.92
N CYS A 97 16.91 2.48 18.92
CA CYS A 97 17.71 2.21 17.73
C CYS A 97 17.50 0.75 17.28
N THR A 98 16.30 0.43 16.82
CA THR A 98 15.92 -0.92 16.41
C THR A 98 16.45 -1.26 15.01
N TYR A 99 16.50 -2.56 14.72
CA TYR A 99 16.81 -3.07 13.37
C TYR A 99 15.88 -2.45 12.30
N THR A 100 14.62 -2.21 12.63
CA THR A 100 13.63 -1.60 11.71
C THR A 100 14.07 -0.21 11.25
N VAL A 101 14.62 0.62 12.16
CA VAL A 101 15.15 1.95 11.80
C VAL A 101 16.36 1.82 10.88
N HIS A 102 17.27 0.89 11.17
CA HIS A 102 18.41 0.63 10.30
C HIS A 102 17.97 0.12 8.91
N ALA A 103 16.97 -0.75 8.84
CA ALA A 103 16.47 -1.29 7.59
C ALA A 103 15.95 -0.22 6.60
N LEU A 104 15.54 0.96 7.08
CA LEU A 104 15.14 2.08 6.22
C LEU A 104 16.26 2.54 5.29
N SER A 105 17.53 2.44 5.71
CA SER A 105 18.69 2.80 4.89
C SER A 105 18.87 1.89 3.66
N HIS A 106 18.23 0.73 3.64
CA HIS A 106 18.30 -0.24 2.53
C HIS A 106 17.09 -0.20 1.59
N VAL A 107 16.05 0.59 1.92
CA VAL A 107 14.79 0.62 1.15
C VAL A 107 15.03 1.03 -0.31
N ALA A 108 15.80 2.10 -0.56
CA ALA A 108 16.10 2.56 -1.91
C ALA A 108 16.82 1.48 -2.73
N GLN A 109 17.79 0.79 -2.13
CA GLN A 109 18.50 -0.31 -2.77
C GLN A 109 17.58 -1.50 -3.08
N CYS A 110 16.66 -1.83 -2.17
CA CYS A 110 15.65 -2.86 -2.41
C CYS A 110 14.74 -2.49 -3.59
N ILE A 111 14.33 -1.21 -3.69
CA ILE A 111 13.52 -0.75 -4.81
C ILE A 111 14.30 -0.83 -6.14
N ARG A 112 15.60 -0.53 -6.15
CA ARG A 112 16.45 -0.69 -7.35
C ARG A 112 16.54 -2.14 -7.80
N TRP A 113 16.54 -3.11 -6.88
CA TRP A 113 16.63 -4.55 -7.20
C TRP A 113 15.29 -5.17 -7.61
N TRP A 114 14.21 -4.82 -6.89
CA TRP A 114 12.92 -5.51 -6.98
C TRP A 114 11.81 -4.68 -7.61
N GLY A 115 12.09 -3.41 -7.93
CA GLY A 115 11.07 -2.45 -8.35
C GLY A 115 10.23 -1.92 -7.18
N PRO A 116 9.07 -1.29 -7.47
CA PRO A 116 8.19 -0.73 -6.45
C PRO A 116 7.86 -1.71 -5.34
N LEU A 117 7.85 -1.25 -4.07
CA LEU A 117 7.60 -2.12 -2.91
C LEU A 117 6.26 -2.86 -2.97
N CYS A 118 5.27 -2.33 -3.72
CA CYS A 118 4.00 -3.02 -3.94
C CYS A 118 4.14 -4.40 -4.59
N ASN A 119 5.25 -4.68 -5.27
CA ASN A 119 5.52 -5.98 -5.87
C ASN A 119 5.95 -7.04 -4.85
N VAL A 120 6.51 -6.60 -3.70
CA VAL A 120 7.10 -7.49 -2.68
C VAL A 120 6.43 -7.37 -1.31
N TRP A 121 5.49 -6.44 -1.11
CA TRP A 121 4.81 -6.30 0.16
C TRP A 121 3.81 -7.43 0.42
N GLN A 122 3.53 -7.69 1.69
CA GLN A 122 2.71 -8.84 2.09
C GLN A 122 1.20 -8.61 2.05
N PHE A 123 0.71 -7.40 1.76
CA PHE A 123 -0.73 -7.09 1.77
C PHE A 123 -1.56 -8.01 0.86
N ALA A 124 -1.05 -8.38 -0.31
CA ALA A 124 -1.73 -9.29 -1.22
C ALA A 124 -1.85 -10.70 -0.63
N SER A 125 -0.75 -11.20 -0.05
CA SER A 125 -0.69 -12.52 0.58
C SER A 125 -1.55 -12.58 1.84
N GLU A 126 -1.49 -11.57 2.70
CA GLU A 126 -2.32 -11.48 3.91
C GLU A 126 -3.81 -11.43 3.57
N ARG A 127 -4.19 -10.64 2.55
CA ARG A 127 -5.57 -10.58 2.08
C ARG A 127 -6.04 -11.93 1.53
N PHE A 128 -5.18 -12.62 0.79
CA PHE A 128 -5.47 -13.96 0.29
C PHE A 128 -5.59 -14.97 1.42
N CYS A 129 -4.66 -14.98 2.38
CA CYS A 129 -4.74 -15.82 3.58
C CYS A 129 -6.02 -15.55 4.39
N GLY A 130 -6.36 -14.28 4.60
CA GLY A 130 -7.60 -13.89 5.26
C GLY A 130 -8.85 -14.42 4.54
N LEU A 131 -8.86 -14.40 3.22
CA LEU A 131 -9.94 -14.97 2.41
C LEU A 131 -10.02 -16.50 2.56
N VAL A 132 -8.89 -17.19 2.52
CA VAL A 132 -8.82 -18.65 2.68
C VAL A 132 -9.30 -19.06 4.06
N VAL A 133 -8.77 -18.42 5.11
CA VAL A 133 -9.13 -18.72 6.52
C VAL A 133 -10.62 -18.47 6.77
N SER A 134 -11.15 -17.36 6.28
CA SER A 134 -12.57 -17.02 6.49
C SER A 134 -13.55 -17.98 5.81
N ARG A 135 -13.11 -18.68 4.79
CA ARG A 135 -13.90 -19.65 4.00
C ARG A 135 -13.68 -21.11 4.41
N CYS A 136 -12.63 -21.39 5.14
CA CYS A 136 -12.35 -22.73 5.67
C CYS A 136 -13.28 -23.02 6.87
N LYS A 137 -14.35 -23.78 6.61
CA LYS A 137 -15.36 -24.11 7.64
C LYS A 137 -15.15 -25.49 8.27
N SER A 138 -14.34 -26.34 7.65
CA SER A 138 -14.08 -27.69 8.13
C SER A 138 -12.79 -27.75 8.93
N ARG A 139 -12.86 -28.27 10.15
CA ARG A 139 -11.67 -28.53 10.99
C ARG A 139 -11.03 -29.90 10.67
N VAL A 140 -11.82 -30.84 10.15
CA VAL A 140 -11.38 -32.23 9.88
C VAL A 140 -10.80 -32.35 8.46
N ALA A 141 -11.43 -31.70 7.49
CA ALA A 141 -11.01 -31.75 6.08
C ALA A 141 -10.69 -30.35 5.52
N ALA A 142 -9.88 -29.59 6.26
CA ALA A 142 -9.54 -28.21 5.92
C ALA A 142 -8.92 -28.08 4.51
N ALA A 143 -7.97 -28.95 4.16
CA ALA A 143 -7.32 -28.93 2.86
C ALA A 143 -8.29 -29.17 1.69
N ALA A 144 -9.19 -30.16 1.81
CA ALA A 144 -10.19 -30.43 0.80
C ALA A 144 -11.18 -29.28 0.64
N ASN A 145 -11.61 -28.67 1.76
CA ASN A 145 -12.52 -27.53 1.77
C ASN A 145 -11.89 -26.30 1.08
N ILE A 146 -10.62 -26.03 1.36
CA ILE A 146 -9.86 -24.95 0.72
C ILE A 146 -9.70 -25.22 -0.78
N HIS A 147 -9.36 -26.45 -1.16
CA HIS A 147 -9.20 -26.84 -2.55
C HIS A 147 -10.47 -26.62 -3.38
N GLU A 148 -11.62 -27.09 -2.89
CA GLU A 148 -12.90 -26.88 -3.58
C GLU A 148 -13.29 -25.41 -3.67
N MET A 149 -13.04 -24.63 -2.62
CA MET A 149 -13.25 -23.19 -2.63
C MET A 149 -12.38 -22.49 -3.69
N LEU A 150 -11.11 -22.85 -3.80
CA LEU A 150 -10.19 -22.27 -4.79
C LEU A 150 -10.58 -22.66 -6.22
N LYS A 151 -11.00 -23.91 -6.46
CA LYS A 151 -11.53 -24.35 -7.75
C LYS A 151 -12.75 -23.55 -8.18
N LEU A 152 -13.74 -23.41 -7.28
CA LEU A 152 -14.95 -22.65 -7.56
C LEU A 152 -14.62 -21.18 -7.88
N ARG A 153 -13.71 -20.57 -7.11
CA ARG A 153 -13.26 -19.21 -7.36
C ARG A 153 -12.59 -19.06 -8.73
N ALA A 154 -11.69 -19.97 -9.08
CA ALA A 154 -11.02 -19.96 -10.39
C ALA A 154 -12.03 -20.08 -11.54
N ALA A 155 -13.00 -20.98 -11.42
CA ALA A 155 -14.07 -21.16 -12.40
C ALA A 155 -14.92 -19.88 -12.55
N LEU A 156 -15.34 -19.27 -11.46
CA LEU A 156 -16.09 -18.00 -11.48
C LEU A 156 -15.29 -16.85 -12.10
N GLN A 157 -14.00 -16.78 -11.82
CA GLN A 157 -13.13 -15.76 -12.44
C GLN A 157 -12.97 -16.01 -13.95
N ALA A 158 -12.85 -17.24 -14.39
CA ALA A 158 -12.79 -17.59 -15.82
C ALA A 158 -14.07 -17.17 -16.54
N VAL A 159 -15.24 -17.51 -15.99
CA VAL A 159 -16.54 -17.09 -16.54
C VAL A 159 -16.65 -15.56 -16.58
N ALA A 160 -16.29 -14.87 -15.52
CA ALA A 160 -16.35 -13.41 -15.48
C ALA A 160 -15.45 -12.75 -16.55
N ARG A 161 -14.26 -13.30 -16.80
CA ARG A 161 -13.36 -12.81 -17.88
C ARG A 161 -13.99 -13.04 -19.25
N THR A 162 -14.57 -14.20 -19.51
CA THR A 162 -15.23 -14.53 -20.77
C THR A 162 -16.43 -13.63 -21.03
N VAL A 163 -17.27 -13.39 -20.03
CA VAL A 163 -18.41 -12.49 -20.15
C VAL A 163 -17.97 -11.06 -20.41
N ASN A 164 -16.96 -10.54 -19.67
CA ASN A 164 -16.46 -9.18 -19.85
C ASN A 164 -15.79 -8.97 -21.21
N SER A 165 -15.06 -9.97 -21.71
CA SER A 165 -14.48 -9.92 -23.07
C SER A 165 -15.56 -9.97 -24.14
N GLY A 166 -16.61 -10.80 -23.97
CA GLY A 166 -17.75 -10.86 -24.87
C GLY A 166 -18.53 -9.55 -24.95
N ILE A 167 -18.74 -8.86 -23.83
CA ILE A 167 -19.37 -7.52 -23.77
C ILE A 167 -18.50 -6.48 -24.48
N SER A 168 -17.17 -6.50 -24.27
CA SER A 168 -16.25 -5.57 -24.93
C SER A 168 -16.24 -5.71 -26.44
N LEU A 169 -16.26 -6.94 -26.96
CA LEU A 169 -16.34 -7.20 -28.40
C LEU A 169 -17.68 -6.75 -29.02
N ARG A 170 -18.77 -6.94 -28.30
CA ARG A 170 -20.13 -6.52 -28.72
C ARG A 170 -20.25 -5.00 -28.83
N ASN A 171 -19.66 -4.27 -27.91
CA ASN A 171 -19.62 -2.80 -27.92
C ASN A 171 -18.75 -2.24 -29.07
N LYS A 172 -17.63 -2.89 -29.41
CA LYS A 172 -16.80 -2.48 -30.57
C LYS A 172 -17.56 -2.68 -31.89
N GLY A 173 -18.24 -3.80 -32.08
CA GLY A 173 -19.01 -4.05 -33.29
C GLY A 173 -20.16 -3.05 -33.50
N HIS A 174 -20.76 -2.55 -32.42
CA HIS A 174 -21.84 -1.54 -32.52
C HIS A 174 -21.33 -0.14 -32.87
N SER A 175 -20.12 0.24 -32.42
CA SER A 175 -19.51 1.53 -32.75
C SER A 175 -19.01 1.60 -34.20
N ASP A 176 -18.55 0.47 -34.77
CA ASP A 176 -18.09 0.42 -36.15
C ASP A 176 -19.26 0.45 -37.14
N ASN A 177 -20.39 -0.19 -36.83
CA ASN A 177 -21.60 -0.10 -37.64
C ASN A 177 -22.20 1.33 -37.67
N GLN A 178 -22.11 2.10 -36.59
CA GLN A 178 -22.54 3.48 -36.58
C GLN A 178 -21.65 4.41 -37.41
N ARG A 179 -20.31 4.13 -37.49
CA ARG A 179 -19.38 4.88 -38.34
C ARG A 179 -19.61 4.61 -39.83
N HIS A 180 -19.89 3.39 -40.22
CA HIS A 180 -20.20 3.03 -41.60
C HIS A 180 -21.55 3.60 -42.06
N ALA A 181 -22.55 3.62 -41.21
CA ALA A 181 -23.86 4.22 -41.52
C ALA A 181 -23.79 5.76 -41.69
N SER A 182 -22.89 6.45 -40.99
CA SER A 182 -22.72 7.89 -41.11
C SER A 182 -21.90 8.33 -42.37
N LEU A 183 -21.16 7.43 -42.98
CA LEU A 183 -20.41 7.68 -44.24
C LEU A 183 -21.26 7.46 -45.50
N SER A 184 -22.29 6.62 -45.44
CA SER A 184 -23.19 6.36 -46.58
C SER A 184 -24.28 7.44 -46.83
N HIS A 185 -24.40 8.43 -45.97
CA HIS A 185 -25.33 9.56 -46.12
C HIS A 185 -24.66 10.87 -46.57
N ARG A 186 -23.44 10.81 -47.12
CA ARG A 186 -22.70 11.98 -47.64
C ARG A 186 -22.30 11.82 -49.13
N GLU A 187 -23.01 11.04 -49.92
CA GLU A 187 -22.96 11.05 -51.37
C GLU A 187 -24.26 11.56 -51.97
#